data_1ed2ffd43aacdb1f8b9916319d649a62
#
_entry.id   1ed2ffd43aacdb1f8b9916319d649a62
#
_cell.length_a   1.000
_cell.length_b   1.000
_cell.length_c   1.000
_cell.angle_alpha   90.00
_cell.angle_beta   90.00
_cell.angle_gamma   90.00
#
_symmetry.space_group_name_H-M   'P 1'
#
loop_
_entity.id
_entity.type
_entity.pdbx_description
1 polymer ?
#
loop_
_entity_poly.entity_id
_entity_poly.type
_entity_poly.pdbx_seq_one_letter_code
_entity_poly.pdbx_strand_id
1 'polypeptide(L)'
;MLYTIVAIIILASSFLFSMLGLGGALIYVPVLKWAGFPVKEVAIPLALLLNGITTIIALIAYFKNKLVDVKGGLAMTISAFLFAPVGALVSDKLPVNVLLILFSAAVLVAAGRMLFMAQKPEPKEIMSFKKRAIIGALIGGFAGFMAGLLGIGGGFIMAPLLMWMGYETKKAAATSAFAVTFSSFSGFLGHAAQGHFNWTLTIILTIAVIIGALLGSNFLVNKAKTSRVKQIFAVVLFAIAIKIIIGVI
;
A
#
# COMPACT_ATOMS: atom_id res chain seq x y z
N MET A 1 3.88 26.86 0.44
CA MET A 1 2.94 26.47 -0.62
C MET A 1 3.12 25.04 -1.11
N LEU A 2 4.33 24.60 -1.53
CA LEU A 2 4.57 23.23 -2.01
C LEU A 2 4.18 22.15 -0.97
N TYR A 3 4.67 22.25 0.27
CA TYR A 3 4.37 21.26 1.33
C TYR A 3 2.88 21.16 1.64
N THR A 4 2.14 22.26 1.56
CA THR A 4 0.69 22.27 1.77
C THR A 4 -0.05 21.51 0.67
N ILE A 5 0.34 21.71 -0.60
CA ILE A 5 -0.25 20.99 -1.74
C ILE A 5 0.03 19.47 -1.62
N VAL A 6 1.29 19.12 -1.33
CA VAL A 6 1.69 17.71 -1.13
C VAL A 6 0.90 17.10 0.03
N ALA A 7 0.75 17.80 1.15
CA ALA A 7 0.00 17.32 2.31
C ALA A 7 -1.48 17.08 1.99
N ILE A 8 -2.14 17.96 1.25
CA ILE A 8 -3.54 17.80 0.83
C ILE A 8 -3.70 16.56 -0.07
N ILE A 9 -2.81 16.36 -1.05
CA ILE A 9 -2.85 15.20 -1.93
C ILE A 9 -2.61 13.90 -1.14
N ILE A 10 -1.66 13.91 -0.21
CA ILE A 10 -1.35 12.77 0.65
C ILE A 10 -2.49 12.47 1.62
N LEU A 11 -3.14 13.48 2.20
CA LEU A 11 -4.33 13.32 3.03
C LEU A 11 -5.47 12.65 2.25
N ALA A 12 -5.80 13.18 1.07
CA ALA A 12 -6.85 12.62 0.21
C ALA A 12 -6.52 11.18 -0.22
N SER A 13 -5.25 10.92 -0.54
CA SER A 13 -4.77 9.58 -0.89
C SER A 13 -4.87 8.63 0.32
N SER A 14 -4.42 9.06 1.50
CA SER A 14 -4.52 8.28 2.74
C SER A 14 -5.98 7.91 3.06
N PHE A 15 -6.91 8.87 2.92
CA PHE A 15 -8.35 8.61 3.07
C PHE A 15 -8.82 7.49 2.14
N LEU A 16 -8.53 7.60 0.85
CA LEU A 16 -8.96 6.61 -0.13
C LEU A 16 -8.30 5.24 0.10
N PHE A 17 -6.97 5.20 0.31
CA PHE A 17 -6.21 3.95 0.38
C PHE A 17 -6.35 3.19 1.69
N SER A 18 -6.60 3.90 2.80
CA SER A 18 -6.95 3.26 4.06
C SER A 18 -8.24 2.45 3.96
N MET A 19 -9.21 2.90 3.14
CA MET A 19 -10.45 2.14 2.91
C MET A 19 -10.22 0.77 2.25
N LEU A 20 -9.13 0.58 1.52
CA LEU A 20 -8.84 -0.67 0.81
C LEU A 20 -7.76 -1.51 1.49
N GLY A 21 -7.20 -1.04 2.59
CA GLY A 21 -6.13 -1.74 3.29
C GLY A 21 -4.84 -1.84 2.48
N LEU A 22 -4.65 -0.93 1.51
CA LEU A 22 -3.50 -0.92 0.62
C LEU A 22 -2.37 -0.03 1.14
N GLY A 23 -2.68 0.86 2.10
CA GLY A 23 -1.84 2.00 2.40
C GLY A 23 -1.87 3.02 1.27
N GLY A 24 -1.11 4.08 1.33
CA GLY A 24 -1.14 5.15 0.32
C GLY A 24 0.10 5.26 -0.55
N ALA A 25 1.09 4.40 -0.36
CA ALA A 25 2.42 4.54 -0.94
C ALA A 25 2.43 4.51 -2.48
N LEU A 26 1.44 3.85 -3.11
CA LEU A 26 1.23 3.88 -4.56
C LEU A 26 1.06 5.31 -5.12
N ILE A 27 0.61 6.26 -4.30
CA ILE A 27 0.51 7.67 -4.67
C ILE A 27 1.62 8.50 -4.01
N TYR A 28 2.05 8.14 -2.80
CA TYR A 28 3.03 8.94 -2.06
C TYR A 28 4.36 9.04 -2.79
N VAL A 29 4.89 7.94 -3.33
CA VAL A 29 6.14 7.93 -4.10
C VAL A 29 6.08 8.87 -5.32
N PRO A 30 5.11 8.75 -6.25
CA PRO A 30 5.03 9.66 -7.38
C PRO A 30 4.78 11.12 -6.99
N VAL A 31 3.96 11.39 -5.97
CA VAL A 31 3.70 12.76 -5.51
C VAL A 31 4.97 13.41 -4.97
N LEU A 32 5.74 12.69 -4.15
CA LEU A 32 7.02 13.18 -3.66
C LEU A 32 8.02 13.38 -4.79
N LYS A 33 8.10 12.45 -5.77
CA LYS A 33 8.93 12.63 -6.96
C LYS A 33 8.54 13.89 -7.75
N TRP A 34 7.25 14.11 -8.00
CA TRP A 34 6.77 15.31 -8.73
C TRP A 34 6.97 16.61 -7.95
N ALA A 35 7.03 16.52 -6.64
CA ALA A 35 7.42 17.64 -5.77
C ALA A 35 8.93 17.93 -5.77
N GLY A 36 9.72 17.17 -6.56
CA GLY A 36 11.16 17.36 -6.71
C GLY A 36 12.04 16.63 -5.69
N PHE A 37 11.46 15.73 -4.87
CA PHE A 37 12.25 14.97 -3.90
C PHE A 37 12.98 13.79 -4.57
N PRO A 38 14.23 13.51 -4.18
CA PRO A 38 14.99 12.35 -4.65
C PRO A 38 14.25 11.03 -4.34
N VAL A 39 14.20 10.14 -5.35
CA VAL A 39 13.33 8.93 -5.25
C VAL A 39 13.85 7.96 -4.21
N LYS A 40 15.13 7.61 -4.23
CA LYS A 40 15.70 6.59 -3.34
C LYS A 40 15.91 7.11 -1.93
N GLU A 41 16.44 8.32 -1.82
CA GLU A 41 16.89 8.91 -0.56
C GLU A 41 15.74 9.48 0.26
N VAL A 42 14.64 9.92 -0.39
CA VAL A 42 13.52 10.59 0.28
C VAL A 42 12.17 9.94 -0.04
N ALA A 43 11.81 9.82 -1.34
CA ALA A 43 10.43 9.46 -1.67
C ALA A 43 10.08 8.03 -1.27
N ILE A 44 10.93 7.04 -1.52
CA ILE A 44 10.70 5.64 -1.17
C ILE A 44 10.67 5.44 0.37
N PRO A 45 11.71 5.83 1.14
CA PRO A 45 11.69 5.60 2.58
C PRO A 45 10.58 6.38 3.28
N LEU A 46 10.33 7.64 2.90
CA LEU A 46 9.24 8.42 3.49
C LEU A 46 7.87 7.83 3.13
N ALA A 47 7.66 7.38 1.89
CA ALA A 47 6.40 6.74 1.49
C ALA A 47 6.15 5.44 2.28
N LEU A 48 7.17 4.62 2.54
CA LEU A 48 7.04 3.42 3.36
C LEU A 48 6.69 3.76 4.81
N LEU A 49 7.32 4.76 5.41
CA LEU A 49 6.99 5.24 6.75
C LEU A 49 5.53 5.69 6.83
N LEU A 50 5.12 6.59 5.93
CA LEU A 50 3.76 7.11 5.87
C LEU A 50 2.74 6.01 5.57
N ASN A 51 3.12 5.01 4.78
CA ASN A 51 2.27 3.86 4.47
C ASN A 51 2.02 2.98 5.69
N GLY A 52 3.08 2.68 6.45
CA GLY A 52 2.97 1.97 7.73
C GLY A 52 2.08 2.73 8.72
N ILE A 53 2.24 4.06 8.82
CA ILE A 53 1.39 4.90 9.67
C ILE A 53 -0.08 4.89 9.17
N THR A 54 -0.31 5.01 7.87
CA THR A 54 -1.66 4.94 7.28
C THR A 54 -2.36 3.64 7.65
N THR A 55 -1.66 2.52 7.49
CA THR A 55 -2.26 1.19 7.72
C THR A 55 -2.43 0.87 9.20
N ILE A 56 -1.49 1.23 10.08
CA ILE A 56 -1.64 1.01 11.53
C ILE A 56 -2.80 1.84 12.11
N ILE A 57 -3.00 3.07 11.63
CA ILE A 57 -4.15 3.89 12.02
C ILE A 57 -5.46 3.27 11.53
N ALA A 58 -5.50 2.78 10.28
CA ALA A 58 -6.67 2.09 9.75
C ALA A 58 -7.01 0.81 10.55
N LEU A 59 -5.99 0.09 11.04
CA LEU A 59 -6.18 -1.11 11.86
C LEU A 59 -6.97 -0.84 13.14
N ILE A 60 -6.92 0.36 13.71
CA ILE A 60 -7.72 0.71 14.90
C ILE A 60 -9.22 0.48 14.63
N ALA A 61 -9.71 0.99 13.50
CA ALA A 61 -11.11 0.79 13.11
C ALA A 61 -11.40 -0.69 12.74
N TYR A 62 -10.47 -1.34 12.07
CA TYR A 62 -10.62 -2.71 11.61
C TYR A 62 -10.63 -3.74 12.75
N PHE A 63 -9.77 -3.58 13.74
CA PHE A 63 -9.79 -4.43 14.94
C PHE A 63 -11.04 -4.24 15.78
N LYS A 64 -11.48 -2.97 15.99
CA LYS A 64 -12.73 -2.67 16.70
C LYS A 64 -13.93 -3.38 16.06
N ASN A 65 -13.93 -3.52 14.74
CA ASN A 65 -15.02 -4.17 13.98
C ASN A 65 -14.77 -5.65 13.67
N LYS A 66 -13.75 -6.28 14.27
CA LYS A 66 -13.41 -7.71 14.12
C LYS A 66 -13.21 -8.14 12.65
N LEU A 67 -12.69 -7.24 11.81
CA LEU A 67 -12.49 -7.50 10.39
C LEU A 67 -11.13 -8.15 10.08
N VAL A 68 -10.15 -8.07 11.00
CA VAL A 68 -8.79 -8.59 10.79
C VAL A 68 -8.75 -10.09 11.10
N ASP A 69 -8.42 -10.92 10.12
CA ASP A 69 -8.08 -12.33 10.35
C ASP A 69 -6.56 -12.46 10.58
N VAL A 70 -6.14 -12.25 11.83
CA VAL A 70 -4.73 -12.35 12.20
C VAL A 70 -4.16 -13.73 11.89
N LYS A 71 -4.88 -14.80 12.26
CA LYS A 71 -4.42 -16.18 12.04
C LYS A 71 -4.26 -16.50 10.56
N GLY A 72 -5.25 -16.16 9.74
CA GLY A 72 -5.23 -16.41 8.30
C GLY A 72 -4.23 -15.54 7.53
N GLY A 73 -3.92 -14.34 8.04
CA GLY A 73 -2.95 -13.40 7.46
C GLY A 73 -1.53 -13.56 7.95
N LEU A 74 -1.29 -14.33 9.03
CA LEU A 74 0.02 -14.36 9.71
C LEU A 74 1.17 -14.83 8.82
N ALA A 75 0.99 -15.91 8.06
CA ALA A 75 2.02 -16.44 7.18
C ALA A 75 2.42 -15.42 6.10
N MET A 76 1.43 -14.71 5.53
CA MET A 76 1.64 -13.62 4.58
C MET A 76 2.37 -12.44 5.23
N THR A 77 2.01 -12.10 6.46
CA THR A 77 2.62 -10.98 7.21
C THR A 77 4.09 -11.26 7.52
N ILE A 78 4.40 -12.45 8.03
CA ILE A 78 5.78 -12.84 8.37
C ILE A 78 6.66 -12.84 7.13
N SER A 79 6.22 -13.48 6.05
CA SER A 79 7.02 -13.51 4.82
C SER A 79 7.19 -12.11 4.22
N ALA A 80 6.15 -11.28 4.21
CA ALA A 80 6.26 -9.91 3.73
C ALA A 80 7.22 -9.06 4.57
N PHE A 81 7.18 -9.20 5.89
CA PHE A 81 8.11 -8.56 6.81
C PHE A 81 9.57 -8.93 6.53
N LEU A 82 9.84 -10.22 6.31
CA LEU A 82 11.20 -10.73 6.07
C LEU A 82 11.76 -10.31 4.71
N PHE A 83 10.91 -10.27 3.67
CA PHE A 83 11.37 -9.97 2.31
C PHE A 83 11.36 -8.47 1.96
N ALA A 84 10.71 -7.61 2.73
CA ALA A 84 10.72 -6.17 2.46
C ALA A 84 12.12 -5.54 2.62
N PRO A 85 12.94 -5.83 3.63
CA PRO A 85 14.31 -5.35 3.69
C PRO A 85 15.18 -5.87 2.54
N VAL A 86 14.94 -7.11 2.09
CA VAL A 86 15.65 -7.67 0.91
C VAL A 86 15.34 -6.87 -0.34
N GLY A 87 14.08 -6.48 -0.54
CA GLY A 87 13.67 -5.57 -1.62
C GLY A 87 14.36 -4.22 -1.53
N ALA A 88 14.46 -3.64 -0.33
CA ALA A 88 15.15 -2.38 -0.09
C ALA A 88 16.64 -2.45 -0.49
N LEU A 89 17.35 -3.50 -0.08
CA LEU A 89 18.76 -3.71 -0.45
C LEU A 89 18.96 -3.86 -1.96
N VAL A 90 18.01 -4.45 -2.67
CA VAL A 90 18.05 -4.55 -4.14
C VAL A 90 17.74 -3.20 -4.79
N SER A 91 16.82 -2.42 -4.21
CA SER A 91 16.48 -1.06 -4.68
C SER A 91 17.71 -0.16 -4.80
N ASP A 92 18.60 -0.23 -3.83
CA ASP A 92 19.83 0.58 -3.80
C ASP A 92 20.76 0.30 -4.98
N LYS A 93 20.76 -0.92 -5.50
CA LYS A 93 21.62 -1.36 -6.60
C LYS A 93 21.04 -1.04 -7.99
N LEU A 94 19.73 -0.76 -8.08
CA LEU A 94 19.05 -0.52 -9.36
C LEU A 94 19.07 0.96 -9.75
N PRO A 95 19.22 1.30 -11.04
CA PRO A 95 19.02 2.68 -11.51
C PRO A 95 17.61 3.18 -11.23
N VAL A 96 17.43 4.47 -10.94
CA VAL A 96 16.14 5.10 -10.65
C VAL A 96 15.11 4.85 -11.78
N ASN A 97 15.55 4.92 -13.04
CA ASN A 97 14.67 4.67 -14.19
C ASN A 97 14.10 3.25 -14.20
N VAL A 98 14.89 2.25 -13.82
CA VAL A 98 14.42 0.85 -13.69
C VAL A 98 13.38 0.75 -12.59
N LEU A 99 13.61 1.38 -11.44
CA LEU A 99 12.62 1.42 -10.33
C LEU A 99 11.31 2.08 -10.77
N LEU A 100 11.37 3.18 -11.52
CA LEU A 100 10.19 3.88 -12.01
C LEU A 100 9.40 3.06 -13.05
N ILE A 101 10.08 2.33 -13.94
CA ILE A 101 9.44 1.42 -14.90
C ILE A 101 8.73 0.28 -14.15
N LEU A 102 9.44 -0.38 -13.22
CA LEU A 102 8.87 -1.45 -12.39
C LEU A 102 7.69 -0.94 -11.55
N PHE A 103 7.81 0.26 -10.99
CA PHE A 103 6.73 0.92 -10.26
C PHE A 103 5.51 1.14 -11.16
N SER A 104 5.71 1.69 -12.37
CA SER A 104 4.63 1.94 -13.33
C SER A 104 3.92 0.65 -13.74
N ALA A 105 4.68 -0.42 -14.01
CA ALA A 105 4.14 -1.73 -14.31
C ALA A 105 3.31 -2.29 -13.14
N ALA A 106 3.82 -2.17 -11.90
CA ALA A 106 3.10 -2.61 -10.71
C ALA A 106 1.79 -1.83 -10.50
N VAL A 107 1.81 -0.50 -10.72
CA VAL A 107 0.62 0.36 -10.61
C VAL A 107 -0.41 0.02 -11.70
N LEU A 108 0.02 -0.25 -12.95
CA LEU A 108 -0.88 -0.68 -14.04
C LEU A 108 -1.56 -2.01 -13.72
N VAL A 109 -0.79 -2.99 -13.23
CA VAL A 109 -1.34 -4.28 -12.79
C VAL A 109 -2.34 -4.09 -11.65
N ALA A 110 -2.03 -3.24 -10.67
CA ALA A 110 -2.93 -2.92 -9.57
C ALA A 110 -4.24 -2.28 -10.07
N ALA A 111 -4.15 -1.30 -10.97
CA ALA A 111 -5.29 -0.62 -11.58
C ALA A 111 -6.19 -1.59 -12.35
N GLY A 112 -5.60 -2.41 -13.22
CA GLY A 112 -6.33 -3.42 -14.00
C GLY A 112 -7.06 -4.42 -13.09
N ARG A 113 -6.37 -4.98 -12.09
CA ARG A 113 -6.99 -5.91 -11.14
C ARG A 113 -8.14 -5.28 -10.35
N MET A 114 -8.01 -4.02 -9.93
CA MET A 114 -9.06 -3.29 -9.23
C MET A 114 -10.33 -3.16 -10.08
N LEU A 115 -10.21 -2.84 -11.37
CA LEU A 115 -11.36 -2.76 -12.29
C LEU A 115 -12.06 -4.11 -12.42
N PHE A 116 -11.29 -5.19 -12.67
CA PHE A 116 -11.85 -6.53 -12.79
C PHE A 116 -12.53 -7.03 -11.50
N MET A 117 -11.97 -6.72 -10.35
CA MET A 117 -12.52 -7.15 -9.06
C MET A 117 -13.69 -6.30 -8.57
N ALA A 118 -13.86 -5.08 -9.10
CA ALA A 118 -14.98 -4.22 -8.73
C ALA A 118 -16.34 -4.81 -9.12
N GLN A 119 -16.38 -5.65 -10.14
CA GLN A 119 -17.61 -6.25 -10.69
C GLN A 119 -17.89 -7.67 -10.16
N LYS A 120 -16.95 -8.29 -9.43
CA LYS A 120 -17.15 -9.65 -8.93
C LYS A 120 -18.00 -9.65 -7.66
N PRO A 121 -18.95 -10.60 -7.53
CA PRO A 121 -19.70 -10.81 -6.30
C PRO A 121 -18.78 -11.20 -5.14
N GLU A 122 -19.25 -11.01 -3.91
CA GLU A 122 -18.52 -11.45 -2.74
C GLU A 122 -18.39 -12.99 -2.74
N PRO A 123 -17.22 -13.53 -2.36
CA PRO A 123 -17.00 -14.98 -2.31
C PRO A 123 -17.91 -15.66 -1.27
N LYS A 124 -18.34 -16.90 -1.57
CA LYS A 124 -19.19 -17.69 -0.67
C LYS A 124 -18.40 -18.56 0.31
N GLU A 125 -17.20 -18.97 -0.05
CA GLU A 125 -16.37 -19.89 0.73
C GLU A 125 -14.93 -19.43 0.82
N ILE A 126 -14.33 -19.60 2.00
CA ILE A 126 -12.91 -19.31 2.24
C ILE A 126 -12.10 -20.60 2.04
N MET A 127 -10.97 -20.51 1.37
CA MET A 127 -10.04 -21.64 1.22
C MET A 127 -9.59 -22.20 2.56
N SER A 128 -9.23 -23.49 2.60
CA SER A 128 -8.72 -24.14 3.81
C SER A 128 -7.50 -23.41 4.37
N PHE A 129 -7.35 -23.45 5.68
CA PHE A 129 -6.26 -22.74 6.38
C PHE A 129 -4.87 -23.08 5.83
N LYS A 130 -4.58 -24.36 5.57
CA LYS A 130 -3.29 -24.82 5.03
C LYS A 130 -2.99 -24.21 3.66
N LYS A 131 -3.98 -24.16 2.74
CA LYS A 131 -3.82 -23.53 1.42
C LYS A 131 -3.59 -22.03 1.57
N ARG A 132 -4.34 -21.34 2.42
CA ARG A 132 -4.17 -19.90 2.68
C ARG A 132 -2.80 -19.58 3.25
N ALA A 133 -2.29 -20.39 4.17
CA ALA A 133 -0.97 -20.19 4.78
C ALA A 133 0.15 -20.33 3.73
N ILE A 134 0.14 -21.37 2.91
CA ILE A 134 1.18 -21.62 1.88
C ILE A 134 1.14 -20.51 0.81
N ILE A 135 -0.01 -20.27 0.22
CA ILE A 135 -0.17 -19.25 -0.84
C ILE A 135 0.11 -17.85 -0.27
N GLY A 136 -0.38 -17.59 0.95
CA GLY A 136 -0.13 -16.33 1.66
C GLY A 136 1.36 -16.10 1.91
N ALA A 137 2.11 -17.11 2.32
CA ALA A 137 3.56 -16.99 2.52
C ALA A 137 4.30 -16.68 1.22
N LEU A 138 4.00 -17.40 0.13
CA LEU A 138 4.66 -17.19 -1.16
C LEU A 138 4.39 -15.77 -1.71
N ILE A 139 3.13 -15.37 -1.74
CA ILE A 139 2.75 -14.08 -2.31
C ILE A 139 3.06 -12.94 -1.34
N GLY A 140 2.97 -13.19 -0.04
CA GLY A 140 3.42 -12.24 0.99
C GLY A 140 4.90 -11.92 0.83
N GLY A 141 5.75 -12.93 0.65
CA GLY A 141 7.19 -12.73 0.37
C GLY A 141 7.44 -11.89 -0.88
N PHE A 142 6.77 -12.24 -1.99
CA PHE A 142 6.86 -11.45 -3.23
C PHE A 142 6.34 -10.02 -3.05
N ALA A 143 5.18 -9.85 -2.40
CA ALA A 143 4.60 -8.53 -2.15
C ALA A 143 5.46 -7.69 -1.20
N GLY A 144 6.06 -8.31 -0.19
CA GLY A 144 7.02 -7.65 0.71
C GLY A 144 8.29 -7.23 -0.02
N PHE A 145 8.86 -8.11 -0.83
CA PHE A 145 10.01 -7.77 -1.68
C PHE A 145 9.70 -6.56 -2.58
N MET A 146 8.56 -6.58 -3.28
CA MET A 146 8.12 -5.44 -4.10
C MET A 146 7.85 -4.18 -3.27
N ALA A 147 7.35 -4.35 -2.04
CA ALA A 147 7.14 -3.24 -1.11
C ALA A 147 8.45 -2.52 -0.78
N GLY A 148 9.48 -3.25 -0.41
CA GLY A 148 10.79 -2.69 -0.13
C GLY A 148 11.49 -2.14 -1.37
N LEU A 149 11.39 -2.87 -2.50
CA LEU A 149 12.03 -2.48 -3.75
C LEU A 149 11.51 -1.14 -4.30
N LEU A 150 10.20 -0.95 -4.28
CA LEU A 150 9.51 0.16 -4.95
C LEU A 150 8.91 1.19 -3.99
N GLY A 151 8.91 0.93 -2.70
CA GLY A 151 8.29 1.81 -1.73
C GLY A 151 6.76 1.78 -1.67
N ILE A 152 6.10 0.72 -2.20
CA ILE A 152 4.64 0.67 -2.39
C ILE A 152 3.86 -0.11 -1.32
N GLY A 153 4.53 -0.66 -0.32
CA GLY A 153 3.91 -1.33 0.83
C GLY A 153 3.28 -2.71 0.55
N GLY A 154 3.17 -3.16 -0.71
CA GLY A 154 2.71 -4.50 -1.10
C GLY A 154 1.20 -4.75 -1.05
N GLY A 155 0.40 -3.85 -0.50
CA GLY A 155 -1.05 -4.02 -0.32
C GLY A 155 -1.83 -4.26 -1.62
N PHE A 156 -1.38 -3.69 -2.72
CA PHE A 156 -1.99 -3.85 -4.05
C PHE A 156 -1.96 -5.31 -4.57
N ILE A 157 -1.08 -6.13 -4.03
CA ILE A 157 -1.01 -7.58 -4.30
C ILE A 157 -1.81 -8.35 -3.24
N MET A 158 -1.63 -7.99 -1.96
CA MET A 158 -2.17 -8.75 -0.83
C MET A 158 -3.69 -8.71 -0.75
N ALA A 159 -4.32 -7.53 -0.89
CA ALA A 159 -5.77 -7.42 -0.77
C ALA A 159 -6.52 -8.19 -1.87
N PRO A 160 -6.18 -8.06 -3.19
CA PRO A 160 -6.79 -8.88 -4.23
C PRO A 160 -6.56 -10.38 -4.04
N LEU A 161 -5.39 -10.77 -3.51
CA LEU A 161 -5.11 -12.16 -3.23
C LEU A 161 -6.03 -12.72 -2.15
N LEU A 162 -6.19 -12.00 -1.04
CA LEU A 162 -7.12 -12.41 0.02
C LEU A 162 -8.56 -12.55 -0.49
N MET A 163 -9.01 -11.63 -1.35
CA MET A 163 -10.31 -11.76 -2.01
C MET A 163 -10.38 -13.03 -2.90
N TRP A 164 -9.32 -13.34 -3.63
CA TRP A 164 -9.25 -14.57 -4.43
C TRP A 164 -9.25 -15.83 -3.55
N MET A 165 -8.68 -15.77 -2.35
CA MET A 165 -8.72 -16.85 -1.35
C MET A 165 -10.10 -17.01 -0.68
N GLY A 166 -11.09 -16.18 -1.02
CA GLY A 166 -12.44 -16.25 -0.50
C GLY A 166 -12.76 -15.31 0.66
N TYR A 167 -11.90 -14.33 0.94
CA TYR A 167 -12.23 -13.29 1.93
C TYR A 167 -13.22 -12.27 1.35
N GLU A 168 -14.22 -11.92 2.15
CA GLU A 168 -15.05 -10.74 1.89
C GLU A 168 -14.19 -9.49 1.76
N THR A 169 -14.60 -8.55 0.91
CA THR A 169 -13.79 -7.37 0.60
C THR A 169 -13.34 -6.58 1.83
N LYS A 170 -14.21 -6.37 2.83
CA LYS A 170 -13.84 -5.65 4.06
C LYS A 170 -12.82 -6.42 4.89
N LYS A 171 -12.97 -7.75 5.02
CA LYS A 171 -12.01 -8.61 5.72
C LYS A 171 -10.68 -8.70 4.97
N ALA A 172 -10.71 -8.77 3.64
CA ALA A 172 -9.50 -8.76 2.81
C ALA A 172 -8.73 -7.44 2.98
N ALA A 173 -9.42 -6.29 2.94
CA ALA A 173 -8.80 -4.99 3.17
C ALA A 173 -8.17 -4.89 4.56
N ALA A 174 -8.89 -5.31 5.60
CA ALA A 174 -8.41 -5.26 6.97
C ALA A 174 -7.21 -6.19 7.22
N THR A 175 -7.26 -7.43 6.71
CA THR A 175 -6.17 -8.41 6.84
C THR A 175 -4.95 -8.02 5.99
N SER A 176 -5.18 -7.41 4.81
CA SER A 176 -4.10 -6.82 4.01
C SER A 176 -3.43 -5.67 4.76
N ALA A 177 -4.20 -4.74 5.34
CA ALA A 177 -3.64 -3.63 6.12
C ALA A 177 -2.73 -4.13 7.24
N PHE A 178 -3.09 -5.25 7.90
CA PHE A 178 -2.25 -5.87 8.92
C PHE A 178 -0.89 -6.29 8.33
N ALA A 179 -0.85 -7.02 7.24
CA ALA A 179 0.40 -7.44 6.61
C ALA A 179 1.20 -6.25 6.05
N VAL A 180 0.52 -5.27 5.45
CA VAL A 180 1.14 -4.05 4.88
C VAL A 180 1.79 -3.19 5.95
N THR A 181 1.21 -3.10 7.15
CA THR A 181 1.82 -2.37 8.27
C THR A 181 3.23 -2.89 8.55
N PHE A 182 3.35 -4.21 8.72
CA PHE A 182 4.64 -4.83 9.03
C PHE A 182 5.63 -4.77 7.86
N SER A 183 5.20 -5.04 6.63
CA SER A 183 6.07 -4.94 5.46
C SER A 183 6.54 -3.51 5.19
N SER A 184 5.69 -2.50 5.44
CA SER A 184 6.04 -1.10 5.26
C SER A 184 7.08 -0.63 6.27
N PHE A 185 6.89 -0.93 7.56
CA PHE A 185 7.89 -0.58 8.57
C PHE A 185 9.20 -1.35 8.39
N SER A 186 9.13 -2.63 8.03
CA SER A 186 10.32 -3.44 7.75
C SER A 186 11.07 -2.94 6.52
N GLY A 187 10.35 -2.61 5.43
CA GLY A 187 10.94 -1.99 4.24
C GLY A 187 11.52 -0.61 4.53
N PHE A 188 10.83 0.21 5.35
CA PHE A 188 11.35 1.48 5.82
C PHE A 188 12.68 1.31 6.56
N LEU A 189 12.77 0.35 7.49
CA LEU A 189 14.01 0.06 8.19
C LEU A 189 15.13 -0.37 7.24
N GLY A 190 14.82 -1.10 6.18
CA GLY A 190 15.78 -1.46 5.14
C GLY A 190 16.35 -0.25 4.38
N HIS A 191 15.59 0.83 4.24
CA HIS A 191 16.03 2.09 3.62
C HIS A 191 16.55 3.12 4.63
N ALA A 192 16.35 2.92 5.94
CA ALA A 192 16.60 3.94 6.96
C ALA A 192 18.07 4.39 7.03
N ALA A 193 19.02 3.49 6.71
CA ALA A 193 20.45 3.80 6.72
C ALA A 193 20.87 4.80 5.61
N GLN A 194 20.08 4.94 4.56
CA GLN A 194 20.37 5.79 3.40
C GLN A 194 19.35 6.93 3.24
N GLY A 195 18.27 6.92 4.03
CA GLY A 195 17.20 7.91 3.96
C GLY A 195 17.64 9.26 4.51
N HIS A 196 17.39 10.33 3.74
CA HIS A 196 17.54 11.69 4.20
C HIS A 196 16.16 12.24 4.58
N PHE A 197 15.92 12.47 5.87
CA PHE A 197 14.63 12.90 6.38
C PHE A 197 14.59 14.41 6.62
N ASN A 198 13.74 15.10 5.86
CA ASN A 198 13.31 16.45 6.22
C ASN A 198 12.21 16.33 7.31
N TRP A 199 12.57 16.54 8.56
CA TRP A 199 11.67 16.36 9.70
C TRP A 199 10.40 17.21 9.61
N THR A 200 10.51 18.46 9.12
CA THR A 200 9.34 19.34 8.95
C THR A 200 8.34 18.72 7.95
N LEU A 201 8.82 18.27 6.79
CA LEU A 201 8.00 17.58 5.80
C LEU A 201 7.41 16.30 6.37
N THR A 202 8.24 15.47 7.03
CA THR A 202 7.81 14.19 7.62
C THR A 202 6.68 14.38 8.63
N ILE A 203 6.78 15.36 9.53
CA ILE A 203 5.76 15.65 10.53
C ILE A 203 4.45 16.11 9.87
N ILE A 204 4.53 17.06 8.93
CA ILE A 204 3.34 17.57 8.21
C ILE A 204 2.61 16.43 7.50
N LEU A 205 3.35 15.58 6.76
CA LEU A 205 2.77 14.46 6.03
C LEU A 205 2.26 13.36 6.96
N THR A 206 2.91 13.13 8.10
CA THR A 206 2.44 12.20 9.12
C THR A 206 1.07 12.63 9.69
N ILE A 207 0.90 13.91 10.01
CA ILE A 207 -0.40 14.44 10.45
C ILE A 207 -1.46 14.24 9.36
N ALA A 208 -1.11 14.54 8.11
CA ALA A 208 -2.02 14.39 6.98
C ALA A 208 -2.48 12.92 6.80
N VAL A 209 -1.56 11.93 6.88
CA VAL A 209 -1.93 10.52 6.75
C VAL A 209 -2.73 10.00 7.94
N ILE A 210 -2.46 10.47 9.15
CA ILE A 210 -3.25 10.10 10.34
C ILE A 210 -4.70 10.53 10.17
N ILE A 211 -4.93 11.81 9.81
CA ILE A 211 -6.28 12.35 9.60
C ILE A 211 -6.98 11.59 8.46
N GLY A 212 -6.31 11.45 7.31
CA GLY A 212 -6.88 10.74 6.17
C GLY A 212 -7.22 9.28 6.48
N ALA A 213 -6.31 8.55 7.14
CA ALA A 213 -6.51 7.16 7.49
C ALA A 213 -7.64 6.92 8.51
N LEU A 214 -7.75 7.78 9.54
CA LEU A 214 -8.85 7.74 10.50
C LEU A 214 -10.20 7.93 9.82
N LEU A 215 -10.31 8.94 8.96
CA LEU A 215 -11.56 9.23 8.25
C LEU A 215 -11.90 8.12 7.25
N GLY A 216 -10.93 7.65 6.46
CA GLY A 216 -11.15 6.66 5.41
C GLY A 216 -11.50 5.27 5.96
N SER A 217 -10.78 4.78 6.97
CA SER A 217 -11.05 3.47 7.57
C SER A 217 -12.43 3.43 8.25
N ASN A 218 -12.81 4.48 8.98
CA ASN A 218 -14.13 4.60 9.58
C ASN A 218 -15.24 4.68 8.51
N PHE A 219 -14.99 5.39 7.41
CA PHE A 219 -15.95 5.47 6.30
C PHE A 219 -16.17 4.11 5.64
N LEU A 220 -15.11 3.31 5.41
CA LEU A 220 -15.25 1.94 4.88
C LEU A 220 -16.12 1.07 5.78
N VAL A 221 -15.83 1.08 7.07
CA VAL A 221 -16.57 0.24 8.03
C VAL A 221 -18.05 0.57 8.03
N ASN A 222 -18.41 1.86 8.06
CA ASN A 222 -19.75 2.33 8.34
C ASN A 222 -20.61 2.61 7.10
N LYS A 223 -20.04 3.10 5.99
CA LYS A 223 -20.81 3.69 4.89
C LYS A 223 -20.44 3.25 3.47
N ALA A 224 -19.25 2.70 3.23
CA ALA A 224 -18.77 2.53 1.87
C ALA A 224 -19.43 1.37 1.12
N LYS A 225 -19.93 1.65 -0.09
CA LYS A 225 -20.16 0.64 -1.12
C LYS A 225 -18.82 0.34 -1.79
N THR A 226 -18.24 -0.79 -1.46
CA THR A 226 -16.88 -1.20 -1.81
C THR A 226 -16.60 -1.16 -3.32
N SER A 227 -17.61 -1.45 -4.16
CA SER A 227 -17.47 -1.43 -5.62
C SER A 227 -17.14 -0.03 -6.16
N ARG A 228 -17.82 1.02 -5.69
CA ARG A 228 -17.55 2.40 -6.13
C ARG A 228 -16.15 2.87 -5.75
N VAL A 229 -15.71 2.49 -4.55
CA VAL A 229 -14.37 2.83 -4.07
C VAL A 229 -13.31 2.20 -4.97
N LYS A 230 -13.45 0.92 -5.34
CA LYS A 230 -12.54 0.21 -6.25
C LYS A 230 -12.47 0.88 -7.63
N GLN A 231 -13.61 1.35 -8.18
CA GLN A 231 -13.66 2.02 -9.49
C GLN A 231 -12.92 3.35 -9.50
N ILE A 232 -13.20 4.24 -8.51
CA ILE A 232 -12.51 5.53 -8.37
C ILE A 232 -11.00 5.30 -8.29
N PHE A 233 -10.62 4.29 -7.56
CA PHE A 233 -9.24 3.91 -7.36
C PHE A 233 -8.52 3.49 -8.63
N ALA A 234 -9.15 2.60 -9.39
CA ALA A 234 -8.59 2.14 -10.64
C ALA A 234 -8.31 3.30 -11.60
N VAL A 235 -9.26 4.26 -11.70
CA VAL A 235 -9.09 5.46 -12.53
C VAL A 235 -7.90 6.30 -12.06
N VAL A 236 -7.77 6.53 -10.75
CA VAL A 236 -6.63 7.30 -10.19
C VAL A 236 -5.30 6.59 -10.46
N LEU A 237 -5.24 5.28 -10.25
CA LEU A 237 -4.01 4.51 -10.50
C LEU A 237 -3.63 4.49 -11.98
N PHE A 238 -4.58 4.38 -12.90
CA PHE A 238 -4.31 4.48 -14.34
C PHE A 238 -3.74 5.84 -14.71
N ALA A 239 -4.33 6.93 -14.21
CA ALA A 239 -3.83 8.28 -14.47
C ALA A 239 -2.39 8.47 -13.96
N ILE A 240 -2.09 7.93 -12.78
CA ILE A 240 -0.73 7.98 -12.20
C ILE A 240 0.26 7.16 -13.02
N ALA A 241 -0.10 5.92 -13.40
CA ALA A 241 0.76 5.06 -14.19
C ALA A 241 1.11 5.70 -15.55
N ILE A 242 0.13 6.24 -16.25
CA ILE A 242 0.33 6.96 -17.53
C ILE A 242 1.27 8.14 -17.33
N LYS A 243 1.04 8.96 -16.29
CA LYS A 243 1.88 10.14 -16.03
C LYS A 243 3.32 9.78 -15.68
N ILE A 244 3.55 8.67 -14.97
CA ILE A 244 4.92 8.21 -14.65
C ILE A 244 5.61 7.73 -15.92
N ILE A 245 4.93 6.94 -16.77
CA ILE A 245 5.48 6.42 -18.02
C ILE A 245 5.90 7.57 -18.93
N ILE A 246 5.02 8.56 -19.15
CA ILE A 246 5.34 9.75 -19.96
C ILE A 246 6.52 10.53 -19.36
N GLY A 247 6.70 10.52 -18.05
CA GLY A 247 7.81 11.23 -17.40
C GLY A 247 9.13 10.44 -17.32
N VAL A 248 9.14 9.18 -17.78
CA VAL A 248 10.35 8.31 -17.85
C VAL A 248 10.85 8.18 -19.29
N ILE A 249 9.96 8.31 -20.28
CA ILE A 249 10.27 8.35 -21.72
C ILE A 249 10.64 9.78 -22.11
#